data_58ff16881bcb5f5cbcb5f0a586729b66
#
_entry.id   58ff16881bcb5f5cbcb5f0a586729b66
#
_cell.length_a   1.000
_cell.length_b   1.000
_cell.length_c   1.000
_cell.angle_alpha   90.00
_cell.angle_beta   90.00
_cell.angle_gamma   90.00
#
_symmetry.space_group_name_H-M   'P 1'
#
loop_
_entity.id
_entity.type
_entity.pdbx_description
1 polymer ?
#
loop_
_entity_poly.entity_id
_entity_poly.type
_entity_poly.pdbx_seq_one_letter_code
_entity_poly.pdbx_strand_id
1 'polypeptide(L)'
;EKGVAAAVESIKANAIEVDSTQQISQVAAISSADQEIGDMIAQAIDKVGKDGVITVEEGQTFGMEMDLVEGMRFDKGYLSPYMVTDTERMEASFDDPYLLFVSSKISTIRDLVPILEKIMQTGRPLVIVAEDVDGEALATLVVNKIRGTFKSAAVKAPGFGERRKAMLQDMATITGAQVISEDVGLKMENVTLDLLGEAKRVIITKDETTIVEGAGDEDDIKGRINQIKAEIEN
;
A
#
# COMPACT_ATOMS: atom_id res chain seq x y z
N GLU A 1 -23.15 32.49 15.48
CA GLU A 1 -23.21 31.02 15.68
C GLU A 1 -24.60 30.44 15.33
N LYS A 2 -25.73 30.96 15.87
CA LYS A 2 -27.08 30.45 15.57
C LYS A 2 -27.48 30.57 14.09
N GLY A 3 -27.07 31.64 13.40
CA GLY A 3 -27.32 31.81 11.96
C GLY A 3 -26.54 30.80 11.10
N VAL A 4 -25.30 30.45 11.49
CA VAL A 4 -24.49 29.42 10.81
C VAL A 4 -25.10 28.04 10.98
N ALA A 5 -25.55 27.72 12.19
CA ALA A 5 -26.21 26.42 12.46
C ALA A 5 -27.49 26.26 11.62
N ALA A 6 -28.33 27.30 11.55
CA ALA A 6 -29.54 27.28 10.73
C ALA A 6 -29.25 27.16 9.21
N ALA A 7 -28.19 27.83 8.74
CA ALA A 7 -27.75 27.69 7.35
C ALA A 7 -27.25 26.27 7.03
N VAL A 8 -26.46 25.69 7.92
CA VAL A 8 -25.95 24.30 7.76
C VAL A 8 -27.11 23.29 7.77
N GLU A 9 -28.09 23.45 8.67
CA GLU A 9 -29.28 22.59 8.68
C GLU A 9 -30.08 22.72 7.38
N SER A 10 -30.27 23.94 6.88
CA SER A 10 -30.97 24.18 5.61
C SER A 10 -30.23 23.55 4.42
N ILE A 11 -28.89 23.66 4.37
CA ILE A 11 -28.09 23.00 3.33
C ILE A 11 -28.21 21.50 3.40
N LYS A 12 -28.12 20.90 4.59
CA LYS A 12 -28.29 19.44 4.77
C LYS A 12 -29.69 18.96 4.37
N ALA A 13 -30.74 19.73 4.69
CA ALA A 13 -32.12 19.39 4.34
C ALA A 13 -32.38 19.46 2.82
N ASN A 14 -31.62 20.24 2.08
CA ASN A 14 -31.72 20.37 0.63
C ASN A 14 -30.66 19.53 -0.13
N ALA A 15 -29.82 18.77 0.56
CA ALA A 15 -28.84 17.91 -0.08
C ALA A 15 -29.54 16.74 -0.79
N ILE A 16 -29.14 16.50 -2.02
CA ILE A 16 -29.60 15.37 -2.82
C ILE A 16 -28.46 14.34 -2.83
N GLU A 17 -28.81 13.10 -2.45
CA GLU A 17 -27.85 12.00 -2.48
C GLU A 17 -27.49 11.65 -3.93
N VAL A 18 -26.18 11.47 -4.19
CA VAL A 18 -25.65 11.13 -5.51
C VAL A 18 -25.49 9.62 -5.58
N ASP A 19 -26.42 8.96 -6.31
CA ASP A 19 -26.47 7.49 -6.36
C ASP A 19 -26.17 6.91 -7.75
N SER A 20 -26.33 7.68 -8.81
CA SER A 20 -26.12 7.17 -10.18
C SER A 20 -24.78 7.62 -10.76
N THR A 21 -24.19 6.77 -11.62
CA THR A 21 -22.97 7.07 -12.38
C THR A 21 -23.11 8.37 -13.17
N GLN A 22 -24.30 8.67 -13.70
CA GLN A 22 -24.57 9.92 -14.42
C GLN A 22 -24.50 11.15 -13.50
N GLN A 23 -25.05 11.08 -12.28
CA GLN A 23 -24.95 12.17 -11.32
C GLN A 23 -23.51 12.37 -10.84
N ILE A 24 -22.76 11.29 -10.64
CA ILE A 24 -21.34 11.34 -10.33
C ILE A 24 -20.57 12.05 -11.43
N SER A 25 -20.78 11.69 -12.70
CA SER A 25 -20.18 12.34 -13.87
C SER A 25 -20.49 13.85 -13.89
N GLN A 26 -21.73 14.24 -13.65
CA GLN A 26 -22.13 15.66 -13.63
C GLN A 26 -21.43 16.46 -12.52
N VAL A 27 -21.37 15.92 -11.30
CA VAL A 27 -20.70 16.55 -10.17
C VAL A 27 -19.19 16.69 -10.45
N ALA A 28 -18.57 15.63 -10.95
CA ALA A 28 -17.15 15.63 -11.29
C ALA A 28 -16.84 16.58 -12.46
N ALA A 29 -17.70 16.64 -13.48
CA ALA A 29 -17.56 17.57 -14.60
C ALA A 29 -17.68 19.03 -14.18
N ILE A 30 -18.60 19.36 -13.25
CA ILE A 30 -18.71 20.71 -12.69
C ILE A 30 -17.45 21.07 -11.90
N SER A 31 -16.92 20.13 -11.14
CA SER A 31 -15.73 20.31 -10.28
C SER A 31 -14.45 20.51 -11.11
N SER A 32 -14.28 19.73 -12.16
CA SER A 32 -13.11 19.78 -13.05
C SER A 32 -13.23 20.83 -14.16
N ALA A 33 -14.44 21.33 -14.40
CA ALA A 33 -14.82 22.15 -15.56
C ALA A 33 -14.57 21.42 -16.91
N ASP A 34 -14.56 20.09 -16.89
CA ASP A 34 -14.33 19.23 -18.07
C ASP A 34 -15.22 17.99 -18.01
N GLN A 35 -15.97 17.74 -19.10
CA GLN A 35 -16.91 16.61 -19.18
C GLN A 35 -16.18 15.27 -19.33
N GLU A 36 -15.06 15.25 -20.03
CA GLU A 36 -14.28 14.02 -20.25
C GLU A 36 -13.67 13.54 -18.93
N ILE A 37 -13.15 14.46 -18.10
CA ILE A 37 -12.69 14.16 -16.74
C ILE A 37 -13.85 13.65 -15.87
N GLY A 38 -15.01 14.30 -15.96
CA GLY A 38 -16.20 13.89 -15.22
C GLY A 38 -16.65 12.47 -15.55
N ASP A 39 -16.68 12.13 -16.81
CA ASP A 39 -17.08 10.80 -17.29
C ASP A 39 -16.06 9.73 -16.88
N MET A 40 -14.76 10.04 -16.92
CA MET A 40 -13.70 9.12 -16.51
C MET A 40 -13.74 8.85 -15.01
N ILE A 41 -13.94 9.87 -14.16
CA ILE A 41 -14.10 9.71 -12.71
C ILE A 41 -15.32 8.84 -12.41
N ALA A 42 -16.44 9.07 -13.09
CA ALA A 42 -17.65 8.28 -12.90
C ALA A 42 -17.44 6.80 -13.25
N GLN A 43 -16.72 6.52 -14.36
CA GLN A 43 -16.34 5.17 -14.75
C GLN A 43 -15.39 4.52 -13.73
N ALA A 44 -14.45 5.29 -13.18
CA ALA A 44 -13.55 4.81 -12.13
C ALA A 44 -14.32 4.40 -10.87
N ILE A 45 -15.26 5.24 -10.41
CA ILE A 45 -16.10 4.93 -9.24
C ILE A 45 -16.98 3.69 -9.50
N ASP A 46 -17.50 3.54 -10.72
CA ASP A 46 -18.30 2.37 -11.08
C ASP A 46 -17.48 1.06 -11.02
N LYS A 47 -16.21 1.13 -11.40
CA LYS A 47 -15.28 -0.02 -11.37
C LYS A 47 -14.79 -0.37 -9.97
N VAL A 48 -14.37 0.63 -9.16
CA VAL A 48 -13.82 0.39 -7.82
C VAL A 48 -14.89 0.34 -6.73
N GLY A 49 -16.11 0.76 -7.03
CA GLY A 49 -17.21 0.87 -6.06
C GLY A 49 -17.12 2.14 -5.21
N LYS A 50 -18.16 2.35 -4.36
CA LYS A 50 -18.29 3.56 -3.52
C LYS A 50 -17.19 3.68 -2.46
N ASP A 51 -16.59 2.57 -2.06
CA ASP A 51 -15.54 2.48 -1.04
C ASP A 51 -14.12 2.53 -1.65
N GLY A 52 -14.02 2.56 -2.98
CA GLY A 52 -12.73 2.59 -3.69
C GLY A 52 -12.04 3.94 -3.59
N VAL A 53 -10.71 3.91 -3.60
CA VAL A 53 -9.89 5.12 -3.60
C VAL A 53 -9.54 5.49 -5.04
N ILE A 54 -9.82 6.73 -5.42
CA ILE A 54 -9.43 7.28 -6.72
C ILE A 54 -8.36 8.34 -6.48
N THR A 55 -7.21 8.18 -7.13
CA THR A 55 -6.16 9.18 -7.16
C THR A 55 -6.01 9.74 -8.56
N VAL A 56 -5.70 11.02 -8.66
CA VAL A 56 -5.41 11.71 -9.92
C VAL A 56 -3.95 12.10 -9.89
N GLU A 57 -3.20 11.65 -10.88
CA GLU A 57 -1.77 11.91 -11.02
C GLU A 57 -1.49 12.52 -12.39
N GLU A 58 -0.40 13.25 -12.52
CA GLU A 58 0.05 13.77 -13.81
C GLU A 58 0.64 12.65 -14.65
N GLY A 59 -0.01 12.35 -15.80
CA GLY A 59 0.44 11.32 -16.75
C GLY A 59 1.63 11.80 -17.58
N GLN A 60 2.42 10.86 -18.08
CA GLN A 60 3.52 11.13 -19.01
C GLN A 60 3.12 10.98 -20.48
N THR A 61 1.90 10.52 -20.75
CA THR A 61 1.32 10.32 -22.08
C THR A 61 0.36 11.46 -22.44
N PHE A 62 0.08 11.61 -23.73
CA PHE A 62 -0.93 12.56 -24.18
C PHE A 62 -2.34 11.97 -23.96
N GLY A 63 -3.18 12.71 -23.26
CA GLY A 63 -4.55 12.32 -22.96
C GLY A 63 -4.73 11.81 -21.52
N MET A 64 -5.95 11.37 -21.22
CA MET A 64 -6.28 10.78 -19.93
C MET A 64 -6.29 9.27 -20.04
N GLU A 65 -5.64 8.61 -19.11
CA GLU A 65 -5.66 7.16 -18.96
C GLU A 65 -6.23 6.81 -17.59
N MET A 66 -6.92 5.69 -17.50
CA MET A 66 -7.45 5.17 -16.26
C MET A 66 -6.90 3.78 -16.03
N ASP A 67 -6.02 3.67 -15.04
CA ASP A 67 -5.50 2.40 -14.58
C ASP A 67 -6.27 1.92 -13.36
N LEU A 68 -6.81 0.72 -13.43
CA LEU A 68 -7.39 0.05 -12.29
C LEU A 68 -6.33 -0.82 -11.63
N VAL A 69 -6.05 -0.52 -10.37
CA VAL A 69 -5.03 -1.22 -9.61
C VAL A 69 -5.68 -1.87 -8.39
N GLU A 70 -5.64 -3.19 -8.33
CA GLU A 70 -5.97 -3.93 -7.11
C GLU A 70 -4.75 -3.96 -6.20
N GLY A 71 -4.94 -3.58 -4.93
CA GLY A 71 -3.83 -3.56 -4.01
C GLY A 71 -4.09 -2.71 -2.77
N MET A 72 -3.02 -2.27 -2.14
CA MET A 72 -3.08 -1.47 -0.92
C MET A 72 -2.07 -0.33 -0.98
N ARG A 73 -2.51 0.87 -0.58
CA ARG A 73 -1.65 2.05 -0.41
C ARG A 73 -1.63 2.48 1.04
N PHE A 74 -0.47 2.88 1.54
CA PHE A 74 -0.32 3.42 2.89
C PHE A 74 0.76 4.51 2.96
N ASP A 75 0.62 5.38 3.95
CA ASP A 75 1.39 6.62 4.17
C ASP A 75 2.75 6.38 4.85
N LYS A 76 3.58 5.51 4.29
CA LYS A 76 4.97 5.31 4.70
C LYS A 76 5.82 5.08 3.47
N GLY A 77 6.89 5.85 3.35
CA GLY A 77 7.85 5.73 2.26
C GLY A 77 9.13 4.98 2.65
N TYR A 78 10.10 4.98 1.74
CA TYR A 78 11.37 4.30 1.95
C TYR A 78 12.17 4.89 3.11
N LEU A 79 12.88 4.04 3.84
CA LEU A 79 13.71 4.46 4.99
C LEU A 79 15.01 5.14 4.58
N SER A 80 15.43 5.00 3.33
CA SER A 80 16.64 5.63 2.81
C SER A 80 16.48 6.05 1.36
N PRO A 81 16.86 7.29 0.99
CA PRO A 81 16.85 7.74 -0.41
C PRO A 81 17.72 6.88 -1.33
N TYR A 82 18.71 6.18 -0.79
CA TYR A 82 19.54 5.25 -1.56
C TYR A 82 18.81 4.01 -2.05
N MET A 83 17.58 3.76 -1.57
CA MET A 83 16.72 2.68 -2.04
C MET A 83 15.99 3.00 -3.35
N VAL A 84 15.98 4.26 -3.76
CA VAL A 84 15.38 4.73 -5.02
C VAL A 84 15.96 3.99 -6.22
N THR A 85 15.09 3.54 -7.12
CA THR A 85 15.45 2.88 -8.38
C THR A 85 15.30 3.80 -9.58
N ASP A 86 14.36 4.75 -9.49
CA ASP A 86 14.15 5.82 -10.47
C ASP A 86 14.43 7.17 -9.82
N THR A 87 15.57 7.77 -10.19
CA THR A 87 16.04 9.05 -9.61
C THR A 87 15.31 10.27 -10.17
N GLU A 88 14.66 10.16 -11.33
CA GLU A 88 13.88 11.27 -11.90
C GLU A 88 12.56 11.41 -11.15
N ARG A 89 11.91 10.29 -10.84
CA ARG A 89 10.66 10.24 -10.10
C ARG A 89 10.86 10.17 -8.58
N MET A 90 12.10 9.97 -8.12
CA MET A 90 12.42 9.75 -6.70
C MET A 90 11.61 8.62 -6.07
N GLU A 91 11.44 7.54 -6.80
CA GLU A 91 10.69 6.35 -6.36
C GLU A 91 11.52 5.08 -6.45
N ALA A 92 11.20 4.11 -5.61
CA ALA A 92 11.70 2.76 -5.67
C ALA A 92 10.58 1.86 -6.20
N SER A 93 10.74 1.34 -7.41
CA SER A 93 9.79 0.44 -8.05
C SER A 93 10.40 -0.95 -8.21
N PHE A 94 9.65 -1.96 -7.79
CA PHE A 94 10.08 -3.36 -7.86
C PHE A 94 8.99 -4.20 -8.51
N ASP A 95 9.35 -4.93 -9.56
CA ASP A 95 8.48 -5.90 -10.22
C ASP A 95 8.70 -7.29 -9.60
N ASP A 96 7.62 -8.01 -9.37
CA ASP A 96 7.58 -9.34 -8.74
C ASP A 96 8.39 -9.47 -7.43
N PRO A 97 8.30 -8.50 -6.49
CA PRO A 97 9.07 -8.57 -5.26
C PRO A 97 8.48 -9.59 -4.30
N TYR A 98 9.36 -10.13 -3.44
CA TYR A 98 8.94 -10.70 -2.18
C TYR A 98 8.67 -9.58 -1.16
N LEU A 99 7.66 -9.79 -0.31
CA LEU A 99 7.32 -8.91 0.80
C LEU A 99 7.51 -9.64 2.13
N LEU A 100 8.26 -9.02 3.03
CA LEU A 100 8.49 -9.53 4.39
C LEU A 100 7.83 -8.56 5.38
N PHE A 101 6.85 -9.06 6.13
CA PHE A 101 6.15 -8.29 7.16
C PHE A 101 6.61 -8.72 8.55
N VAL A 102 7.09 -7.77 9.35
CA VAL A 102 7.64 -8.02 10.68
C VAL A 102 7.02 -7.07 11.69
N SER A 103 6.47 -7.62 12.77
CA SER A 103 5.82 -6.81 13.82
C SER A 103 6.78 -6.09 14.74
N SER A 104 8.05 -6.46 14.74
CA SER A 104 9.11 -5.90 15.58
C SER A 104 10.12 -5.09 14.76
N LYS A 105 11.00 -4.38 15.47
CA LYS A 105 12.10 -3.63 14.90
C LYS A 105 13.24 -4.57 14.49
N ILE A 106 13.87 -4.28 13.35
CA ILE A 106 15.03 -5.00 12.82
C ILE A 106 16.24 -4.07 12.87
N SER A 107 17.23 -4.37 13.71
CA SER A 107 18.46 -3.55 13.87
C SER A 107 19.73 -4.30 13.47
N THR A 108 19.73 -5.64 13.56
CA THR A 108 20.89 -6.48 13.23
C THR A 108 20.68 -7.23 11.92
N ILE A 109 21.71 -7.31 11.11
CA ILE A 109 21.66 -8.04 9.84
C ILE A 109 21.60 -9.56 10.05
N ARG A 110 22.14 -10.04 11.16
CA ARG A 110 22.20 -11.47 11.47
C ARG A 110 20.84 -12.17 11.35
N ASP A 111 19.79 -11.49 11.79
CA ASP A 111 18.43 -12.05 11.78
C ASP A 111 17.87 -12.16 10.36
N LEU A 112 18.33 -11.31 9.44
CA LEU A 112 17.90 -11.29 8.04
C LEU A 112 18.74 -12.25 7.14
N VAL A 113 19.99 -12.55 7.49
CA VAL A 113 20.90 -13.32 6.63
C VAL A 113 20.26 -14.60 6.09
N PRO A 114 19.62 -15.48 6.91
CA PRO A 114 19.10 -16.73 6.41
C PRO A 114 18.04 -16.57 5.32
N ILE A 115 17.18 -15.56 5.43
CA ILE A 115 16.14 -15.31 4.42
C ILE A 115 16.71 -14.57 3.21
N LEU A 116 17.64 -13.62 3.42
CA LEU A 116 18.30 -12.91 2.32
C LEU A 116 19.04 -13.85 1.39
N GLU A 117 19.77 -14.83 1.91
CA GLU A 117 20.47 -15.84 1.11
C GLU A 117 19.52 -16.66 0.23
N LYS A 118 18.35 -17.03 0.75
CA LYS A 118 17.32 -17.75 -0.01
C LYS A 118 16.73 -16.88 -1.12
N ILE A 119 16.42 -15.61 -0.83
CA ILE A 119 15.84 -14.67 -1.80
C ILE A 119 16.86 -14.36 -2.90
N MET A 120 18.13 -14.14 -2.55
CA MET A 120 19.19 -13.87 -3.52
C MET A 120 19.34 -15.00 -4.55
N GLN A 121 19.10 -16.25 -4.18
CA GLN A 121 19.11 -17.37 -5.11
C GLN A 121 17.99 -17.31 -6.15
N THR A 122 16.87 -16.67 -5.83
CA THR A 122 15.75 -16.49 -6.76
C THR A 122 15.95 -15.33 -7.74
N GLY A 123 16.83 -14.38 -7.43
CA GLY A 123 17.06 -13.16 -8.21
C GLY A 123 15.95 -12.11 -8.06
N ARG A 124 14.91 -12.37 -7.27
CA ARG A 124 13.79 -11.46 -7.06
C ARG A 124 14.15 -10.37 -6.02
N PRO A 125 13.58 -9.17 -6.14
CA PRO A 125 13.76 -8.12 -5.14
C PRO A 125 12.99 -8.41 -3.85
N LEU A 126 13.37 -7.72 -2.77
CA LEU A 126 12.72 -7.82 -1.46
C LEU A 126 12.27 -6.44 -0.97
N VAL A 127 11.03 -6.36 -0.51
CA VAL A 127 10.50 -5.21 0.24
C VAL A 127 10.21 -5.66 1.67
N ILE A 128 10.82 -4.98 2.64
CA ILE A 128 10.64 -5.25 4.07
C ILE A 128 9.70 -4.18 4.63
N VAL A 129 8.63 -4.60 5.27
CA VAL A 129 7.72 -3.74 6.04
C VAL A 129 7.79 -4.19 7.49
N ALA A 130 8.40 -3.38 8.34
CA ALA A 130 8.62 -3.71 9.74
C ALA A 130 8.24 -2.54 10.66
N GLU A 131 8.17 -2.77 11.97
CA GLU A 131 7.99 -1.67 12.92
C GLU A 131 9.03 -0.57 12.68
N ASP A 132 10.28 -0.93 12.52
CA ASP A 132 11.39 -0.09 12.06
C ASP A 132 12.51 -0.98 11.50
N VAL A 133 13.33 -0.42 10.61
CA VAL A 133 14.58 -1.04 10.18
C VAL A 133 15.68 0.00 10.32
N ASP A 134 16.67 -0.24 11.18
CA ASP A 134 17.74 0.71 11.43
C ASP A 134 19.12 0.05 11.62
N GLY A 135 20.07 0.82 12.09
CA GLY A 135 21.41 0.35 12.46
C GLY A 135 22.11 -0.43 11.36
N GLU A 136 22.69 -1.57 11.74
CA GLU A 136 23.46 -2.45 10.84
C GLU A 136 22.59 -3.04 9.73
N ALA A 137 21.34 -3.39 10.05
CA ALA A 137 20.42 -3.98 9.08
C ALA A 137 20.13 -3.02 7.92
N LEU A 138 19.74 -1.78 8.22
CA LEU A 138 19.49 -0.77 7.20
C LEU A 138 20.75 -0.45 6.38
N ALA A 139 21.88 -0.25 7.06
CA ALA A 139 23.14 0.05 6.39
C ALA A 139 23.55 -1.06 5.41
N THR A 140 23.41 -2.32 5.79
CA THR A 140 23.74 -3.46 4.95
C THR A 140 22.82 -3.57 3.74
N LEU A 141 21.51 -3.37 3.90
CA LEU A 141 20.56 -3.37 2.77
C LEU A 141 20.93 -2.27 1.76
N VAL A 142 21.20 -1.06 2.26
CA VAL A 142 21.60 0.09 1.42
C VAL A 142 22.91 -0.19 0.66
N VAL A 143 23.93 -0.71 1.34
CA VAL A 143 25.24 -1.02 0.71
C VAL A 143 25.08 -2.07 -0.38
N ASN A 144 24.32 -3.14 -0.12
CA ASN A 144 24.09 -4.20 -1.11
C ASN A 144 23.30 -3.68 -2.33
N LYS A 145 22.32 -2.81 -2.10
CA LYS A 145 21.57 -2.15 -3.18
C LYS A 145 22.47 -1.26 -4.04
N ILE A 146 23.32 -0.43 -3.41
CA ILE A 146 24.27 0.45 -4.14
C ILE A 146 25.27 -0.38 -4.96
N ARG A 147 25.74 -1.50 -4.42
CA ARG A 147 26.63 -2.44 -5.13
C ARG A 147 25.94 -3.24 -6.24
N GLY A 148 24.61 -3.16 -6.34
CA GLY A 148 23.82 -3.96 -7.28
C GLY A 148 23.80 -5.46 -6.96
N THR A 149 24.23 -5.86 -5.75
CA THR A 149 24.30 -7.25 -5.33
C THR A 149 22.90 -7.77 -4.96
N PHE A 150 22.07 -6.92 -4.36
CA PHE A 150 20.73 -7.27 -3.94
C PHE A 150 19.79 -6.06 -4.04
N LYS A 151 18.65 -6.27 -4.71
CA LYS A 151 17.61 -5.24 -4.85
C LYS A 151 16.65 -5.33 -3.68
N SER A 152 16.65 -4.32 -2.82
CA SER A 152 15.76 -4.28 -1.67
C SER A 152 15.36 -2.87 -1.28
N ALA A 153 14.23 -2.77 -0.58
CA ALA A 153 13.81 -1.57 0.14
C ALA A 153 13.23 -1.95 1.50
N ALA A 154 13.27 -1.00 2.42
CA ALA A 154 12.68 -1.12 3.74
C ALA A 154 11.77 0.07 4.02
N VAL A 155 10.60 -0.20 4.60
CA VAL A 155 9.54 0.75 4.91
C VAL A 155 9.07 0.50 6.33
N LYS A 156 8.68 1.56 7.04
CA LYS A 156 8.00 1.41 8.33
C LYS A 156 6.56 0.97 8.14
N ALA A 157 6.12 0.05 8.99
CA ALA A 157 4.71 -0.31 9.05
C ALA A 157 3.87 0.89 9.50
N PRO A 158 2.71 1.14 8.87
CA PRO A 158 1.82 2.23 9.26
C PRO A 158 1.14 1.96 10.60
N GLY A 159 0.73 3.03 11.29
CA GLY A 159 0.04 2.94 12.58
C GLY A 159 0.96 2.68 13.78
N PHE A 160 0.35 2.45 14.93
CA PHE A 160 1.02 2.19 16.22
C PHE A 160 0.24 1.11 17.00
N GLY A 161 0.94 0.36 17.85
CA GLY A 161 0.32 -0.64 18.72
C GLY A 161 -0.52 -1.67 17.97
N GLU A 162 -1.73 -1.96 18.45
CA GLU A 162 -2.63 -2.93 17.85
C GLU A 162 -3.09 -2.55 16.43
N ARG A 163 -3.23 -1.26 16.15
CA ARG A 163 -3.54 -0.79 14.79
C ARG A 163 -2.43 -1.16 13.79
N ARG A 164 -1.17 -1.06 14.19
CA ARG A 164 -0.04 -1.48 13.34
C ARG A 164 -0.09 -2.97 13.07
N LYS A 165 -0.38 -3.79 14.09
CA LYS A 165 -0.52 -5.25 13.93
C LYS A 165 -1.65 -5.59 12.95
N ALA A 166 -2.80 -4.93 13.08
CA ALA A 166 -3.93 -5.11 12.18
C ALA A 166 -3.56 -4.74 10.72
N MET A 167 -2.90 -3.60 10.51
CA MET A 167 -2.47 -3.16 9.18
C MET A 167 -1.42 -4.09 8.57
N LEU A 168 -0.47 -4.61 9.37
CA LEU A 168 0.48 -5.64 8.91
C LEU A 168 -0.26 -6.92 8.49
N GLN A 169 -1.28 -7.33 9.26
CA GLN A 169 -2.09 -8.49 8.92
C GLN A 169 -2.89 -8.26 7.63
N ASP A 170 -3.43 -7.06 7.42
CA ASP A 170 -4.14 -6.71 6.19
C ASP A 170 -3.22 -6.79 4.97
N MET A 171 -1.99 -6.24 5.08
CA MET A 171 -0.98 -6.34 4.02
C MET A 171 -0.56 -7.79 3.77
N ALA A 172 -0.39 -8.59 4.82
CA ALA A 172 -0.07 -10.01 4.71
C ALA A 172 -1.20 -10.77 3.99
N THR A 173 -2.46 -10.51 4.33
CA THR A 173 -3.62 -11.13 3.68
C THR A 173 -3.67 -10.82 2.18
N ILE A 174 -3.46 -9.55 1.80
CA ILE A 174 -3.48 -9.14 0.38
C ILE A 174 -2.35 -9.79 -0.43
N THR A 175 -1.21 -10.05 0.19
CA THR A 175 -0.01 -10.57 -0.49
C THR A 175 0.23 -12.06 -0.32
N GLY A 176 -0.61 -12.75 0.45
CA GLY A 176 -0.46 -14.18 0.77
C GLY A 176 0.67 -14.47 1.76
N ALA A 177 1.09 -13.47 2.55
CA ALA A 177 2.16 -13.59 3.53
C ALA A 177 1.67 -14.02 4.91
N GLN A 178 2.64 -14.33 5.78
CA GLN A 178 2.44 -14.34 7.23
C GLN A 178 3.26 -13.22 7.89
N VAL A 179 2.66 -12.56 8.88
CA VAL A 179 3.38 -11.57 9.71
C VAL A 179 4.32 -12.30 10.64
N ILE A 180 5.61 -11.98 10.57
CA ILE A 180 6.62 -12.51 11.47
C ILE A 180 6.50 -11.77 12.81
N SER A 181 6.09 -12.50 13.84
CA SER A 181 5.87 -11.97 15.18
C SER A 181 6.20 -13.02 16.24
N GLU A 182 6.88 -12.59 17.28
CA GLU A 182 7.14 -13.45 18.45
C GLU A 182 5.84 -13.85 19.16
N ASP A 183 4.80 -13.01 19.08
CA ASP A 183 3.48 -13.28 19.68
C ASP A 183 2.84 -14.57 19.10
N VAL A 184 3.14 -14.89 17.84
CA VAL A 184 2.68 -16.12 17.17
C VAL A 184 3.77 -17.19 17.08
N GLY A 185 4.91 -17.00 17.74
CA GLY A 185 6.02 -17.95 17.79
C GLY A 185 6.90 -17.98 16.54
N LEU A 186 6.72 -17.04 15.61
CA LEU A 186 7.53 -16.91 14.40
C LEU A 186 8.74 -16.01 14.67
N LYS A 187 9.94 -16.58 14.57
CA LYS A 187 11.19 -15.83 14.69
C LYS A 187 11.82 -15.61 13.33
N MET A 188 12.54 -14.48 13.18
CA MET A 188 13.22 -14.12 11.93
C MET A 188 14.17 -15.19 11.40
N GLU A 189 14.90 -15.88 12.29
CA GLU A 189 15.85 -16.94 11.93
C GLU A 189 15.20 -18.16 11.25
N ASN A 190 13.87 -18.34 11.46
CA ASN A 190 13.10 -19.47 10.93
C ASN A 190 12.24 -19.10 9.71
N VAL A 191 12.39 -17.89 9.17
CA VAL A 191 11.61 -17.43 8.01
C VAL A 191 12.01 -18.22 6.76
N THR A 192 10.99 -18.68 6.04
CA THR A 192 11.11 -19.41 4.77
C THR A 192 10.39 -18.64 3.66
N LEU A 193 10.65 -18.98 2.40
CA LEU A 193 10.08 -18.26 1.26
C LEU A 193 8.55 -18.34 1.22
N ASP A 194 7.96 -19.41 1.71
CA ASP A 194 6.52 -19.61 1.79
C ASP A 194 5.79 -18.73 2.80
N LEU A 195 6.53 -18.09 3.71
CA LEU A 195 5.99 -17.10 4.65
C LEU A 195 6.02 -15.67 4.07
N LEU A 196 6.72 -15.46 2.95
CA LEU A 196 6.80 -14.17 2.29
C LEU A 196 5.57 -13.92 1.43
N GLY A 197 5.15 -12.66 1.36
CA GLY A 197 4.16 -12.22 0.41
C GLY A 197 4.74 -12.00 -0.97
N GLU A 198 3.85 -11.96 -1.95
CA GLU A 198 4.18 -11.64 -3.33
C GLU A 198 3.22 -10.60 -3.88
N ALA A 199 3.70 -9.77 -4.78
CA ALA A 199 2.90 -8.82 -5.52
C ALA A 199 3.47 -8.65 -6.91
N LYS A 200 2.65 -8.23 -7.87
CA LYS A 200 3.12 -7.93 -9.22
C LYS A 200 4.08 -6.74 -9.23
N ARG A 201 3.79 -5.73 -8.43
CA ARG A 201 4.66 -4.56 -8.30
C ARG A 201 4.51 -3.92 -6.92
N VAL A 202 5.59 -3.31 -6.44
CA VAL A 202 5.57 -2.41 -5.28
C VAL A 202 6.26 -1.12 -5.67
N ILE A 203 5.58 0.01 -5.43
CA ILE A 203 6.08 1.36 -5.69
C ILE A 203 6.20 2.08 -4.35
N ILE A 204 7.37 2.62 -4.06
CA ILE A 204 7.67 3.30 -2.81
C ILE A 204 8.22 4.68 -3.13
N THR A 205 7.50 5.71 -2.72
CA THR A 205 7.95 7.10 -2.76
C THR A 205 8.56 7.50 -1.43
N LYS A 206 8.88 8.77 -1.26
CA LYS A 206 9.38 9.30 0.01
C LYS A 206 8.34 9.16 1.14
N ASP A 207 7.06 9.26 0.83
CA ASP A 207 5.99 9.40 1.82
C ASP A 207 4.97 8.26 1.78
N GLU A 208 4.95 7.46 0.72
CA GLU A 208 3.90 6.45 0.47
C GLU A 208 4.47 5.16 -0.11
N THR A 209 3.75 4.08 0.13
CA THR A 209 3.99 2.77 -0.48
C THR A 209 2.69 2.23 -1.07
N THR A 210 2.76 1.78 -2.31
CA THR A 210 1.65 1.14 -3.03
C THR A 210 2.05 -0.30 -3.39
N ILE A 211 1.26 -1.25 -2.92
CA ILE A 211 1.33 -2.67 -3.30
C ILE A 211 0.30 -2.89 -4.40
N VAL A 212 0.74 -3.36 -5.56
CA VAL A 212 -0.08 -3.56 -6.75
C VAL A 212 -0.24 -5.05 -7.02
N GLU A 213 -1.48 -5.52 -7.14
CA GLU A 213 -1.81 -6.92 -7.44
C GLU A 213 -1.07 -7.90 -6.52
N GLY A 214 -1.48 -7.94 -5.25
CA GLY A 214 -0.97 -8.92 -4.29
C GLY A 214 -1.45 -10.34 -4.62
N ALA A 215 -0.65 -11.35 -4.26
CA ALA A 215 -0.93 -12.76 -4.54
C ALA A 215 -1.75 -13.45 -3.44
N GLY A 216 -2.47 -12.68 -2.61
CA GLY A 216 -3.34 -13.22 -1.56
C GLY A 216 -4.55 -13.96 -2.10
N ASP A 217 -5.10 -14.87 -1.31
CA ASP A 217 -6.32 -15.60 -1.64
C ASP A 217 -7.53 -14.66 -1.65
N GLU A 218 -8.34 -14.71 -2.70
CA GLU A 218 -9.51 -13.83 -2.85
C GLU A 218 -10.56 -14.03 -1.74
N ASP A 219 -10.73 -15.25 -1.25
CA ASP A 219 -11.73 -15.55 -0.21
C ASP A 219 -11.26 -15.03 1.15
N ASP A 220 -9.97 -15.08 1.44
CA ASP A 220 -9.35 -14.50 2.63
C ASP A 220 -9.45 -12.97 2.60
N ILE A 221 -9.19 -12.34 1.45
CA ILE A 221 -9.33 -10.89 1.25
C ILE A 221 -10.78 -10.46 1.43
N LYS A 222 -11.74 -11.15 0.81
CA LYS A 222 -13.18 -10.88 0.98
C LYS A 222 -13.64 -11.07 2.42
N GLY A 223 -13.15 -12.11 3.09
CA GLY A 223 -13.40 -12.36 4.51
C GLY A 223 -12.95 -11.20 5.39
N ARG A 224 -11.73 -10.69 5.15
CA ARG A 224 -11.18 -9.56 5.89
C ARG A 224 -11.93 -8.25 5.62
N ILE A 225 -12.31 -7.97 4.38
CA ILE A 225 -13.15 -6.81 4.02
C ILE A 225 -14.48 -6.84 4.77
N ASN A 226 -15.14 -7.99 4.80
CA ASN A 226 -16.41 -8.14 5.51
C ASN A 226 -16.27 -7.95 7.02
N GLN A 227 -15.17 -8.41 7.62
CA GLN A 227 -14.88 -8.18 9.03
C GLN A 227 -14.73 -6.69 9.32
N ILE A 228 -13.93 -5.95 8.51
CA ILE A 228 -13.73 -4.51 8.68
C ILE A 228 -15.05 -3.75 8.51
N LYS A 229 -15.89 -4.12 7.53
CA LYS A 229 -17.21 -3.52 7.35
C LYS A 229 -18.09 -3.71 8.59
N ALA A 230 -18.10 -4.89 9.16
CA ALA A 230 -18.86 -5.18 10.39
C ALA A 230 -18.35 -4.39 11.61
N GLU A 231 -17.04 -4.13 11.69
CA GLU A 231 -16.43 -3.30 12.75
C GLU A 231 -16.79 -1.81 12.60
N ILE A 232 -17.00 -1.32 11.38
CA ILE A 232 -17.42 0.07 11.11
C ILE A 232 -18.89 0.30 11.44
N GLU A 233 -19.75 -0.71 11.27
CA GLU A 233 -21.20 -0.63 11.53
C GLU A 233 -21.55 -0.73 13.02
N ASN A 234 -20.64 -1.16 13.91
CA ASN A 234 -20.80 -1.28 15.36
C ASN A 234 -20.21 -0.05 16.09
#